data_2eec91414532c4ecf5c9a9cecd360c8c
#
_entry.id   2eec91414532c4ecf5c9a9cecd360c8c
#
_cell.length_a   1.000
_cell.length_b   1.000
_cell.length_c   1.000
_cell.angle_alpha   90.00
_cell.angle_beta   90.00
_cell.angle_gamma   90.00
#
_symmetry.space_group_name_H-M   'P 1'
#
loop_
_entity.id
_entity.type
_entity.pdbx_description
1 polymer ?
#
loop_
_entity_poly.entity_id
_entity_poly.type
_entity_poly.pdbx_seq_one_letter_code
_entity_poly.pdbx_strand_id
1 'polypeptide(L)'
;MRGTETVALKNVSFYYLDESELSDETSADSEVSAGRYESTESCVQDICLNIPAGSCTVLCGRSGSGKSTVLRLIDGLAGTFFPGEKSGVVLIHGTDVFDLSPRNRTKSIGVVTQDPRSQFFMGTVGDEIAFSLENLGTDPSDTIKFVQEAATLSGVSRLLAEKLTELSSGQKQRVALAAAIANRPQIL
;
A
#
# COMPACT_ATOMS: atom_id res chain seq x y z
N MET A 1 -22.55 4.79 19.79
CA MET A 1 -22.30 4.93 18.35
C MET A 1 -21.19 3.95 18.00
N ARG A 2 -21.47 2.90 17.22
CA ARG A 2 -20.42 2.01 16.69
C ARG A 2 -19.67 2.85 15.65
N GLY A 3 -18.38 3.15 15.89
CA GLY A 3 -17.53 3.80 14.91
C GLY A 3 -17.56 2.99 13.62
N THR A 4 -17.77 3.64 12.49
CA THR A 4 -17.71 3.01 11.17
C THR A 4 -16.33 2.42 11.02
N GLU A 5 -16.23 1.11 10.85
CA GLU A 5 -14.99 0.40 10.59
C GLU A 5 -14.42 0.92 9.26
N THR A 6 -13.18 1.40 9.28
CA THR A 6 -12.51 1.88 8.06
C THR A 6 -11.69 0.76 7.43
N VAL A 7 -10.97 -0.02 8.26
CA VAL A 7 -10.22 -1.21 7.84
C VAL A 7 -10.61 -2.36 8.77
N ALA A 8 -10.95 -3.52 8.19
CA ALA A 8 -11.19 -4.73 8.97
C ALA A 8 -10.54 -5.94 8.30
N LEU A 9 -9.71 -6.66 9.04
CA LEU A 9 -9.20 -7.97 8.68
C LEU A 9 -10.00 -9.02 9.46
N LYS A 10 -10.53 -10.03 8.76
CA LYS A 10 -11.34 -11.10 9.35
C LYS A 10 -10.75 -12.46 9.01
N ASN A 11 -10.14 -13.10 10.01
CA ASN A 11 -9.48 -14.40 9.92
C ASN A 11 -8.53 -14.48 8.71
N VAL A 12 -7.70 -13.44 8.54
CA VAL A 12 -6.81 -13.33 7.38
C VAL A 12 -5.53 -14.11 7.65
N SER A 13 -5.22 -15.02 6.74
CA SER A 13 -3.91 -15.68 6.67
C SER A 13 -3.29 -15.42 5.31
N PHE A 14 -1.96 -15.33 5.25
CA PHE A 14 -1.22 -15.15 4.01
C PHE A 14 0.12 -15.87 4.06
N TYR A 15 0.44 -16.59 2.98
CA TYR A 15 1.69 -17.31 2.76
C TYR A 15 2.29 -16.83 1.44
N TYR A 16 3.57 -16.44 1.44
CA TYR A 16 4.30 -16.12 0.20
C TYR A 16 4.64 -17.41 -0.53
N LEU A 17 4.52 -17.38 -1.87
CA LEU A 17 5.00 -18.46 -2.74
C LEU A 17 6.46 -18.18 -3.11
N ASP A 18 7.31 -19.22 -3.10
CA ASP A 18 8.67 -19.14 -3.60
C ASP A 18 8.71 -19.10 -5.13
N GLU A 19 9.74 -18.45 -5.71
CA GLU A 19 9.90 -18.37 -7.18
C GLU A 19 10.00 -19.75 -7.86
N SER A 20 10.43 -20.79 -7.14
CA SER A 20 10.46 -22.17 -7.62
C SER A 20 9.06 -22.79 -7.84
N GLU A 21 8.06 -22.34 -7.10
CA GLU A 21 6.69 -22.81 -7.19
C GLU A 21 5.92 -22.16 -8.35
N LEU A 22 6.37 -20.98 -8.82
CA LEU A 22 5.78 -20.26 -9.95
C LEU A 22 6.15 -20.87 -11.32
N SER A 23 7.17 -21.77 -11.38
CA SER A 23 7.64 -22.37 -12.65
C SER A 23 6.92 -23.65 -13.05
N ASP A 24 6.11 -24.26 -12.19
CA ASP A 24 5.45 -25.55 -12.44
C ASP A 24 4.03 -25.47 -13.03
N GLU A 25 3.45 -24.27 -13.23
CA GLU A 25 2.10 -24.11 -13.79
C GLU A 25 1.99 -24.30 -15.32
N THR A 26 3.01 -24.85 -16.00
CA THR A 26 2.93 -25.12 -17.47
C THR A 26 2.50 -26.54 -17.83
N SER A 27 2.08 -27.37 -16.88
CA SER A 27 1.47 -28.67 -17.18
C SER A 27 0.02 -28.73 -16.74
N ALA A 28 -0.90 -28.61 -17.72
CA ALA A 28 -2.31 -28.87 -17.57
C ALA A 28 -2.55 -30.30 -17.05
N ASP A 29 -3.54 -30.46 -16.16
CA ASP A 29 -4.05 -31.70 -15.57
C ASP A 29 -3.33 -32.22 -14.33
N SER A 30 -3.61 -31.60 -13.18
CA SER A 30 -3.68 -32.37 -11.92
C SER A 30 -4.60 -31.69 -10.90
N GLU A 31 -5.52 -32.48 -10.36
CA GLU A 31 -6.46 -32.13 -9.30
C GLU A 31 -5.71 -31.46 -8.13
N VAL A 32 -6.17 -30.28 -7.76
CA VAL A 32 -5.64 -29.53 -6.61
C VAL A 32 -5.99 -30.32 -5.35
N SER A 33 -5.11 -31.22 -4.97
CA SER A 33 -5.11 -31.81 -3.63
C SER A 33 -4.62 -30.73 -2.65
N ALA A 34 -5.41 -30.46 -1.62
CA ALA A 34 -5.05 -29.64 -0.46
C ALA A 34 -3.83 -30.26 0.27
N GLY A 35 -2.64 -30.05 -0.28
CA GLY A 35 -1.35 -30.59 0.18
C GLY A 35 -0.52 -29.48 0.82
N ARG A 36 -0.30 -29.62 2.09
CA ARG A 36 0.70 -29.03 2.97
C ARG A 36 1.80 -28.24 2.25
N TYR A 37 1.72 -26.93 2.34
CA TYR A 37 2.86 -26.06 2.08
C TYR A 37 3.71 -25.99 3.36
N GLU A 38 4.82 -26.70 3.38
CA GLU A 38 5.86 -26.62 4.42
C GLU A 38 6.93 -25.58 4.01
N SER A 39 6.57 -24.38 3.59
CA SER A 39 7.53 -23.29 3.49
C SER A 39 7.38 -22.35 4.70
N THR A 40 8.31 -22.45 5.62
CA THR A 40 8.27 -21.96 7.00
C THR A 40 8.67 -20.50 7.20
N GLU A 41 8.76 -19.66 6.16
CA GLU A 41 9.47 -18.37 6.35
C GLU A 41 8.70 -17.12 5.94
N SER A 42 7.57 -16.82 6.18
CA SER A 42 6.92 -15.49 6.10
C SER A 42 5.41 -15.61 5.95
N CYS A 43 4.76 -16.06 6.96
CA CYS A 43 3.31 -16.09 6.97
C CYS A 43 2.73 -15.22 8.07
N VAL A 44 1.49 -14.80 7.88
CA VAL A 44 0.60 -14.31 8.93
C VAL A 44 -0.60 -15.25 8.99
N GLN A 45 -1.07 -15.57 10.20
CA GLN A 45 -2.15 -16.53 10.42
C GLN A 45 -3.24 -15.93 11.29
N ASP A 46 -4.49 -16.16 10.91
CA ASP A 46 -5.70 -15.83 11.68
C ASP A 46 -5.74 -14.39 12.21
N ILE A 47 -5.26 -13.44 11.40
CA ILE A 47 -5.27 -12.02 11.78
C ILE A 47 -6.71 -11.51 11.81
N CYS A 48 -7.10 -11.04 12.98
CA CYS A 48 -8.33 -10.26 13.18
C CYS A 48 -7.96 -8.88 13.70
N LEU A 49 -8.23 -7.86 12.89
CA LEU A 49 -7.90 -6.47 13.20
C LEU A 49 -9.05 -5.56 12.75
N ASN A 50 -9.38 -4.60 13.60
CA ASN A 50 -10.35 -3.57 13.26
C ASN A 50 -9.79 -2.19 13.56
N ILE A 51 -9.73 -1.33 12.55
CA ILE A 51 -9.22 0.03 12.63
C ILE A 51 -10.39 1.00 12.39
N PRO A 52 -10.84 1.72 13.43
CA PRO A 52 -11.92 2.69 13.31
C PRO A 52 -11.49 3.93 12.51
N ALA A 53 -12.47 4.62 11.94
CA ALA A 53 -12.24 5.92 11.30
C ALA A 53 -11.62 6.93 12.28
N GLY A 54 -10.68 7.73 11.79
CA GLY A 54 -10.01 8.78 12.55
C GLY A 54 -9.04 8.27 13.61
N SER A 55 -8.71 6.97 13.63
CA SER A 55 -7.71 6.40 14.54
C SER A 55 -6.33 6.36 13.90
N CYS A 56 -5.30 6.30 14.75
CA CYS A 56 -3.93 5.98 14.36
C CYS A 56 -3.55 4.66 15.01
N THR A 57 -3.18 3.67 14.20
CA THR A 57 -2.82 2.33 14.67
C THR A 57 -1.34 2.07 14.43
N VAL A 58 -0.63 1.59 15.44
CA VAL A 58 0.79 1.25 15.34
C VAL A 58 0.97 -0.27 15.46
N LEU A 59 1.57 -0.89 14.44
CA LEU A 59 1.96 -2.29 14.45
C LEU A 59 3.38 -2.43 15.01
N CYS A 60 3.52 -3.01 16.19
CA CYS A 60 4.80 -3.25 16.86
C CYS A 60 5.14 -4.73 16.88
N GLY A 61 6.43 -5.05 16.82
CA GLY A 61 6.92 -6.44 16.87
C GLY A 61 8.33 -6.57 16.34
N ARG A 62 8.92 -7.75 16.52
CA ARG A 62 10.29 -8.09 16.04
C ARG A 62 10.36 -8.04 14.51
N SER A 63 11.58 -7.92 13.95
CA SER A 63 11.80 -8.12 12.52
C SER A 63 11.30 -9.51 12.11
N GLY A 64 10.67 -9.63 10.95
CA GLY A 64 10.08 -10.90 10.47
C GLY A 64 8.72 -11.27 11.07
N SER A 65 8.13 -10.47 11.99
CA SER A 65 6.84 -10.82 12.61
C SER A 65 5.59 -10.54 11.76
N GLY A 66 5.74 -10.34 10.45
CA GLY A 66 4.61 -10.17 9.53
C GLY A 66 4.01 -8.77 9.44
N LYS A 67 4.59 -7.73 10.10
CA LYS A 67 4.04 -6.36 10.06
C LYS A 67 3.88 -5.81 8.63
N SER A 68 4.92 -5.96 7.81
CA SER A 68 4.88 -5.52 6.41
C SER A 68 3.88 -6.34 5.59
N THR A 69 3.69 -7.61 5.91
CA THR A 69 2.69 -8.47 5.27
C THR A 69 1.28 -7.98 5.58
N VAL A 70 1.00 -7.60 6.84
CA VAL A 70 -0.29 -7.02 7.22
C VAL A 70 -0.55 -5.71 6.46
N LEU A 71 0.45 -4.83 6.32
CA LEU A 71 0.31 -3.62 5.52
C LEU A 71 0.06 -3.93 4.03
N ARG A 72 0.80 -4.91 3.44
CA ARG A 72 0.59 -5.37 2.06
C ARG A 72 -0.76 -6.04 1.82
N LEU A 73 -1.37 -6.60 2.85
CA LEU A 73 -2.75 -7.10 2.79
C LEU A 73 -3.75 -5.94 2.77
N ILE A 74 -3.53 -4.91 3.59
CA ILE A 74 -4.41 -3.74 3.67
C ILE A 74 -4.36 -2.92 2.36
N ASP A 75 -3.17 -2.76 1.75
CA ASP A 75 -3.03 -2.03 0.49
C ASP A 75 -3.38 -2.88 -0.76
N GLY A 76 -3.67 -4.18 -0.55
CA GLY A 76 -4.05 -5.10 -1.61
C GLY A 76 -2.89 -5.52 -2.52
N LEU A 77 -1.64 -5.39 -2.09
CA LEU A 77 -0.46 -5.83 -2.84
C LEU A 77 -0.09 -7.30 -2.58
N ALA A 78 -0.41 -7.84 -1.40
CA ALA A 78 -0.22 -9.26 -1.10
C ALA A 78 -1.18 -10.11 -1.94
N GLY A 79 -0.66 -11.12 -2.64
CA GLY A 79 -1.43 -11.95 -3.56
C GLY A 79 -1.66 -11.33 -4.95
N THR A 80 -1.29 -10.05 -5.17
CA THR A 80 -1.36 -9.41 -6.48
C THR A 80 0.03 -9.07 -7.01
N PHE A 81 0.77 -8.22 -6.31
CA PHE A 81 2.15 -7.86 -6.64
C PHE A 81 3.17 -8.78 -5.96
N PHE A 82 2.87 -9.22 -4.75
CA PHE A 82 3.66 -10.21 -4.02
C PHE A 82 2.92 -11.55 -4.10
N PRO A 83 3.42 -12.53 -4.89
CA PRO A 83 2.78 -13.83 -5.05
C PRO A 83 2.56 -14.53 -3.71
N GLY A 84 1.41 -15.16 -3.56
CA GLY A 84 1.08 -15.86 -2.31
C GLY A 84 -0.39 -16.25 -2.24
N GLU A 85 -0.69 -17.12 -1.29
CA GLU A 85 -2.04 -17.58 -0.99
C GLU A 85 -2.65 -16.80 0.17
N LYS A 86 -3.85 -16.29 -0.03
CA LYS A 86 -4.62 -15.55 0.96
C LYS A 86 -5.89 -16.30 1.35
N SER A 87 -6.18 -16.36 2.64
CA SER A 87 -7.51 -16.70 3.15
C SER A 87 -8.08 -15.56 3.99
N GLY A 88 -9.37 -15.63 4.30
CA GLY A 88 -10.07 -14.57 5.02
C GLY A 88 -10.38 -13.36 4.15
N VAL A 89 -10.79 -12.25 4.78
CA VAL A 89 -11.31 -11.06 4.09
C VAL A 89 -10.64 -9.79 4.64
N VAL A 90 -10.21 -8.90 3.74
CA VAL A 90 -9.64 -7.57 4.08
C VAL A 90 -10.58 -6.50 3.58
N LEU A 91 -11.31 -5.87 4.48
CA LEU A 91 -12.33 -4.88 4.13
C LEU A 91 -11.79 -3.45 4.29
N ILE A 92 -12.02 -2.64 3.27
CA ILE A 92 -11.85 -1.20 3.27
C ILE A 92 -13.24 -0.58 3.09
N HIS A 93 -13.72 0.15 4.10
CA HIS A 93 -15.09 0.69 4.11
C HIS A 93 -16.17 -0.36 3.76
N GLY A 94 -15.99 -1.60 4.21
CA GLY A 94 -16.93 -2.70 3.97
C GLY A 94 -16.80 -3.41 2.62
N THR A 95 -15.87 -2.99 1.74
CA THR A 95 -15.57 -3.65 0.46
C THR A 95 -14.25 -4.39 0.57
N ASP A 96 -14.18 -5.63 0.04
CA ASP A 96 -12.89 -6.35 0.01
C ASP A 96 -11.89 -5.56 -0.86
N VAL A 97 -10.69 -5.33 -0.33
CA VAL A 97 -9.64 -4.58 -1.01
C VAL A 97 -9.23 -5.22 -2.33
N PHE A 98 -9.36 -6.54 -2.44
CA PHE A 98 -9.01 -7.31 -3.63
C PHE A 98 -10.08 -7.19 -4.74
N ASP A 99 -11.30 -6.80 -4.40
CA ASP A 99 -12.37 -6.48 -5.35
C ASP A 99 -12.26 -5.03 -5.86
N LEU A 100 -11.48 -4.19 -5.19
CA LEU A 100 -11.27 -2.81 -5.63
C LEU A 100 -10.35 -2.77 -6.86
N SER A 101 -10.76 -2.04 -7.89
CA SER A 101 -9.86 -1.73 -9.00
C SER A 101 -8.62 -0.98 -8.50
N PRO A 102 -7.44 -1.09 -9.18
CA PRO A 102 -6.24 -0.34 -8.81
C PRO A 102 -6.50 1.15 -8.64
N ARG A 103 -7.31 1.73 -9.53
CA ARG A 103 -7.73 3.13 -9.47
C ARG A 103 -8.47 3.47 -8.17
N ASN A 104 -9.40 2.63 -7.73
CA ASN A 104 -10.16 2.86 -6.51
C ASN A 104 -9.30 2.64 -5.26
N ARG A 105 -8.38 1.68 -5.27
CA ARG A 105 -7.40 1.51 -4.19
C ARG A 105 -6.54 2.76 -4.01
N THR A 106 -5.94 3.26 -5.09
CA THR A 106 -5.11 4.49 -5.06
C THR A 106 -5.87 5.72 -4.55
N LYS A 107 -7.18 5.81 -4.80
CA LYS A 107 -8.02 6.89 -4.24
C LYS A 107 -8.30 6.72 -2.75
N SER A 108 -8.33 5.49 -2.26
CA SER A 108 -8.73 5.19 -0.87
C SER A 108 -7.55 5.09 0.07
N ILE A 109 -6.40 4.63 -0.42
CA ILE A 109 -5.24 4.27 0.40
C ILE A 109 -4.00 4.99 -0.11
N GLY A 110 -3.36 5.78 0.75
CA GLY A 110 -2.04 6.34 0.54
C GLY A 110 -1.00 5.45 1.23
N VAL A 111 0.12 5.17 0.56
CA VAL A 111 1.17 4.29 1.09
C VAL A 111 2.50 5.04 1.08
N VAL A 112 3.22 4.97 2.19
CA VAL A 112 4.61 5.42 2.31
C VAL A 112 5.45 4.20 2.64
N THR A 113 6.42 3.88 1.77
CA THR A 113 7.31 2.73 1.97
C THR A 113 8.43 3.04 2.96
N GLN A 114 9.07 2.00 3.50
CA GLN A 114 10.21 2.13 4.41
C GLN A 114 11.40 2.83 3.75
N ASP A 115 11.68 2.53 2.48
CA ASP A 115 12.68 3.24 1.68
C ASP A 115 11.98 4.13 0.64
N PRO A 116 11.94 5.45 0.84
CA PRO A 116 11.33 6.38 -0.11
C PRO A 116 11.96 6.35 -1.50
N ARG A 117 13.24 5.93 -1.62
CA ARG A 117 13.95 5.92 -2.89
C ARG A 117 13.36 4.89 -3.86
N SER A 118 12.89 3.77 -3.34
CA SER A 118 12.26 2.71 -4.14
C SER A 118 10.87 3.10 -4.65
N GLN A 119 10.31 4.19 -4.14
CA GLN A 119 8.96 4.67 -4.45
C GLN A 119 8.96 5.74 -5.55
N PHE A 120 10.09 6.43 -5.80
CA PHE A 120 10.13 7.59 -6.69
C PHE A 120 10.30 7.18 -8.15
N PHE A 121 9.48 7.77 -9.02
CA PHE A 121 9.48 7.56 -10.46
C PHE A 121 9.90 8.81 -11.25
N MET A 122 9.73 10.01 -10.67
CA MET A 122 9.93 11.28 -11.35
C MET A 122 11.29 11.91 -11.05
N GLY A 123 11.63 12.96 -11.80
CA GLY A 123 12.90 13.69 -11.64
C GLY A 123 12.83 14.79 -10.58
N THR A 124 11.69 15.46 -10.44
CA THR A 124 11.49 16.57 -9.51
C THR A 124 10.46 16.25 -8.45
N VAL A 125 10.49 17.03 -7.37
CA VAL A 125 9.53 16.89 -6.26
C VAL A 125 8.10 17.16 -6.70
N GLY A 126 7.90 18.20 -7.50
CA GLY A 126 6.58 18.59 -7.98
C GLY A 126 5.95 17.51 -8.86
N ASP A 127 6.73 16.97 -9.80
CA ASP A 127 6.28 15.89 -10.68
C ASP A 127 5.97 14.61 -9.91
N GLU A 128 6.78 14.27 -8.90
CA GLU A 128 6.55 13.10 -8.06
C GLU A 128 5.23 13.20 -7.28
N ILE A 129 4.92 14.38 -6.72
CA ILE A 129 3.66 14.59 -6.01
C ILE A 129 2.48 14.58 -6.98
N ALA A 130 2.65 15.08 -8.20
CA ALA A 130 1.62 15.11 -9.23
C ALA A 130 1.34 13.74 -9.86
N PHE A 131 2.31 12.84 -9.87
CA PHE A 131 2.30 11.59 -10.61
C PHE A 131 1.01 10.77 -10.43
N SER A 132 0.60 10.54 -9.19
CA SER A 132 -0.60 9.75 -8.92
C SER A 132 -1.90 10.48 -9.30
N LEU A 133 -1.94 11.80 -9.17
CA LEU A 133 -3.07 12.64 -9.58
C LEU A 133 -3.28 12.60 -11.10
N GLU A 134 -2.18 12.70 -11.86
CA GLU A 134 -2.19 12.62 -13.32
C GLU A 134 -2.64 11.24 -13.80
N ASN A 135 -2.13 10.15 -13.21
CA ASN A 135 -2.55 8.80 -13.50
C ASN A 135 -4.04 8.55 -13.19
N LEU A 136 -4.58 9.26 -12.22
CA LEU A 136 -6.02 9.24 -11.92
C LEU A 136 -6.85 10.15 -12.87
N GLY A 137 -6.20 10.87 -13.77
CA GLY A 137 -6.86 11.78 -14.71
C GLY A 137 -7.50 12.98 -14.00
N THR A 138 -6.86 13.47 -12.93
CA THR A 138 -7.28 14.70 -12.24
C THR A 138 -7.10 15.89 -13.17
N ASP A 139 -8.04 16.84 -13.13
CA ASP A 139 -7.94 18.06 -13.91
C ASP A 139 -6.64 18.81 -13.61
N PRO A 140 -5.94 19.40 -14.60
CA PRO A 140 -4.68 20.11 -14.38
C PRO A 140 -4.74 21.22 -13.34
N SER A 141 -5.84 21.96 -13.26
CA SER A 141 -6.02 23.02 -12.26
C SER A 141 -6.13 22.47 -10.84
N ASP A 142 -6.82 21.35 -10.67
CA ASP A 142 -6.93 20.64 -9.38
C ASP A 142 -5.61 19.95 -9.03
N THR A 143 -4.90 19.39 -10.00
CA THR A 143 -3.58 18.79 -9.80
C THR A 143 -2.61 19.82 -9.19
N ILE A 144 -2.50 21.02 -9.76
CA ILE A 144 -1.64 22.08 -9.23
C ILE A 144 -2.03 22.41 -7.78
N LYS A 145 -3.32 22.56 -7.51
CA LYS A 145 -3.84 22.87 -6.18
C LYS A 145 -3.50 21.77 -5.18
N PHE A 146 -3.75 20.51 -5.52
CA PHE A 146 -3.53 19.37 -4.61
C PHE A 146 -2.03 19.16 -4.35
N VAL A 147 -1.17 19.33 -5.36
CA VAL A 147 0.29 19.33 -5.20
C VAL A 147 0.73 20.39 -4.20
N GLN A 148 0.26 21.62 -4.32
CA GLN A 148 0.62 22.72 -3.41
C GLN A 148 0.13 22.46 -1.97
N GLU A 149 -1.09 21.96 -1.81
CA GLU A 149 -1.65 21.59 -0.50
C GLU A 149 -0.83 20.47 0.15
N ALA A 150 -0.56 19.39 -0.58
CA ALA A 150 0.22 18.26 -0.08
C ALA A 150 1.66 18.67 0.28
N ALA A 151 2.29 19.49 -0.56
CA ALA A 151 3.62 20.03 -0.30
C ALA A 151 3.65 20.93 0.94
N THR A 152 2.60 21.70 1.17
CA THR A 152 2.47 22.56 2.36
C THR A 152 2.30 21.73 3.63
N LEU A 153 1.41 20.75 3.61
CA LEU A 153 1.17 19.84 4.74
C LEU A 153 2.43 19.05 5.14
N SER A 154 3.23 18.66 4.15
CA SER A 154 4.45 17.87 4.36
C SER A 154 5.71 18.73 4.55
N GLY A 155 5.59 20.08 4.48
CA GLY A 155 6.70 21.01 4.67
C GLY A 155 7.75 20.96 3.56
N VAL A 156 7.34 20.69 2.29
CA VAL A 156 8.24 20.58 1.13
C VAL A 156 7.93 21.61 0.03
N SER A 157 7.09 22.61 0.28
CA SER A 157 6.68 23.62 -0.72
C SER A 157 7.84 24.32 -1.40
N ARG A 158 8.95 24.55 -0.70
CA ARG A 158 10.13 25.22 -1.24
C ARG A 158 11.00 24.31 -2.11
N LEU A 159 10.70 23.01 -2.13
CA LEU A 159 11.47 21.98 -2.81
C LEU A 159 10.82 21.51 -4.12
N LEU A 160 9.66 22.06 -4.51
CA LEU A 160 8.88 21.56 -5.65
C LEU A 160 9.66 21.51 -6.96
N ALA A 161 10.58 22.47 -7.18
CA ALA A 161 11.44 22.51 -8.37
C ALA A 161 12.76 21.72 -8.22
N GLU A 162 13.06 21.21 -7.02
CA GLU A 162 14.31 20.52 -6.74
C GLU A 162 14.27 19.09 -7.29
N LYS A 163 15.47 18.57 -7.66
CA LYS A 163 15.62 17.18 -8.06
C LYS A 163 15.58 16.24 -6.86
N LEU A 164 14.88 15.14 -7.00
CA LEU A 164 14.78 14.11 -5.95
C LEU A 164 16.14 13.54 -5.55
N THR A 165 17.12 13.50 -6.48
CA THR A 165 18.47 13.02 -6.21
C THR A 165 19.25 13.91 -5.25
N GLU A 166 18.95 15.22 -5.22
CA GLU A 166 19.65 16.22 -4.43
C GLU A 166 19.12 16.36 -2.99
N LEU A 167 18.02 15.70 -2.69
CA LEU A 167 17.36 15.79 -1.38
C LEU A 167 18.05 14.92 -0.33
N SER A 168 18.06 15.41 0.92
CA SER A 168 18.39 14.59 2.09
C SER A 168 17.36 13.47 2.32
N SER A 169 17.74 12.44 3.08
CA SER A 169 16.83 11.32 3.40
C SER A 169 15.55 11.79 4.09
N GLY A 170 15.64 12.73 5.03
CA GLY A 170 14.47 13.31 5.70
C GLY A 170 13.57 14.14 4.77
N GLN A 171 14.15 14.84 3.77
CA GLN A 171 13.37 15.50 2.73
C GLN A 171 12.67 14.50 1.83
N LYS A 172 13.35 13.41 1.44
CA LYS A 172 12.76 12.31 0.66
C LYS A 172 11.56 11.67 1.36
N GLN A 173 11.65 11.43 2.67
CA GLN A 173 10.51 10.92 3.44
C GLN A 173 9.32 11.87 3.42
N ARG A 174 9.55 13.18 3.55
CA ARG A 174 8.47 14.18 3.48
C ARG A 174 7.87 14.29 2.08
N VAL A 175 8.68 14.12 1.03
CA VAL A 175 8.17 14.08 -0.35
C VAL A 175 7.32 12.83 -0.59
N ALA A 176 7.76 11.65 -0.11
CA ALA A 176 6.97 10.42 -0.18
C ALA A 176 5.62 10.56 0.55
N LEU A 177 5.62 11.22 1.72
CA LEU A 177 4.39 11.55 2.42
C LEU A 177 3.50 12.50 1.59
N ALA A 178 4.09 13.56 1.01
CA ALA A 178 3.35 14.49 0.15
C ALA A 178 2.69 13.76 -1.03
N ALA A 179 3.44 12.89 -1.72
CA ALA A 179 2.91 12.08 -2.82
C ALA A 179 1.77 11.15 -2.37
N ALA A 180 1.91 10.52 -1.20
CA ALA A 180 0.89 9.63 -0.66
C ALA A 180 -0.42 10.36 -0.29
N ILE A 181 -0.35 11.61 0.22
CA ILE A 181 -1.53 12.36 0.65
C ILE A 181 -2.14 13.25 -0.46
N ALA A 182 -1.46 13.43 -1.60
CA ALA A 182 -1.93 14.31 -2.67
C ALA A 182 -3.32 13.93 -3.20
N ASN A 183 -3.61 12.63 -3.29
CA ASN A 183 -4.92 12.10 -3.69
C ASN A 183 -5.99 12.22 -2.59
N ARG A 184 -5.67 12.79 -1.43
CA ARG A 184 -6.56 12.89 -0.25
C ARG A 184 -7.16 11.54 0.14
N PRO A 185 -6.32 10.49 0.33
CA PRO A 185 -6.81 9.17 0.67
C PRO A 185 -7.49 9.19 2.04
N GLN A 186 -8.39 8.26 2.26
CA GLN A 186 -9.08 8.10 3.54
C GLN A 186 -8.26 7.29 4.56
N ILE A 187 -7.28 6.53 4.05
CA ILE A 187 -6.35 5.69 4.83
C ILE A 187 -4.92 6.06 4.42
N LEU A 188 -4.04 6.25 5.38
CA LEU A 188 -2.61 6.49 5.19
C LEU A 188 -1.84 5.48 6.02
#